data_a7af2dae20acdc3cba42bded2af46ec9
#
_entry.id   a7af2dae20acdc3cba42bded2af46ec9
#
_cell.length_a   1.000
_cell.length_b   1.000
_cell.length_c   1.000
_cell.angle_alpha   90.00
_cell.angle_beta   90.00
_cell.angle_gamma   90.00
#
_symmetry.space_group_name_H-M   'P 1'
#
loop_
_entity.id
_entity.type
_entity.pdbx_description
1 polymer ?
#
loop_
_entity_poly.entity_id
_entity_poly.type
_entity_poly.pdbx_seq_one_letter_code
_entity_poly.pdbx_strand_id
1 'polypeptide(L)'
;MKKKVLITGVCGTIGEALVNYFIENDAIVYGVDYQETQLAMMNKRLDASIFYPVPMDFTSQDCLNYIEAIQPDIFIHGASLKMTNFCEDFAEYYYSKNVKQTKVFLGTVLPFVKERIIFISSDEAYKPHNQFGKQKLEVEQYLKNLNDKNQECFIQSLRFPFVIESNGSVYHVFDKLSKENKPLPLTDERITKLATRKADFIRGWDDFYKHVLYSGVYTLTIGKVLSIKALAEELIEKNHSKSKIEVIGLRKGDTLEDPTMDFNHFNQITDLVSEVFE
;
A
#
# COMPACT_ATOMS: atom_id res chain seq x y z
N MET A 1 -8.74 -27.32 4.62
CA MET A 1 -9.29 -26.18 5.39
C MET A 1 -8.99 -24.92 4.60
N LYS A 2 -9.88 -23.90 4.64
CA LYS A 2 -9.63 -22.59 4.02
C LYS A 2 -8.46 -21.91 4.72
N LYS A 3 -7.63 -21.18 3.96
CA LYS A 3 -6.54 -20.37 4.52
C LYS A 3 -7.09 -19.24 5.39
N LYS A 4 -6.49 -19.01 6.54
CA LYS A 4 -6.75 -17.87 7.41
C LYS A 4 -5.79 -16.73 7.03
N VAL A 5 -6.34 -15.63 6.54
CA VAL A 5 -5.55 -14.45 6.15
C VAL A 5 -5.90 -13.29 7.07
N LEU A 6 -4.92 -12.73 7.74
CA LEU A 6 -5.10 -11.53 8.54
C LEU A 6 -4.46 -10.34 7.82
N ILE A 7 -5.22 -9.26 7.68
CA ILE A 7 -4.80 -8.05 6.98
C ILE A 7 -5.02 -6.84 7.89
N THR A 8 -3.99 -6.03 8.13
CA THR A 8 -4.15 -4.73 8.81
C THR A 8 -4.26 -3.59 7.81
N GLY A 9 -5.04 -2.56 8.12
CA GLY A 9 -5.27 -1.43 7.21
C GLY A 9 -6.28 -1.74 6.11
N VAL A 10 -7.29 -2.58 6.41
CA VAL A 10 -8.26 -3.07 5.41
C VAL A 10 -9.18 -1.99 4.87
N CYS A 11 -9.37 -0.88 5.58
CA CYS A 11 -10.15 0.27 5.11
C CYS A 11 -9.39 1.15 4.10
N GLY A 12 -8.08 0.90 3.92
CA GLY A 12 -7.28 1.50 2.85
C GLY A 12 -7.52 0.83 1.50
N THR A 13 -7.20 1.54 0.41
CA THR A 13 -7.41 1.06 -0.96
C THR A 13 -6.77 -0.30 -1.24
N ILE A 14 -5.52 -0.49 -0.82
CA ILE A 14 -4.80 -1.75 -0.99
C ILE A 14 -5.37 -2.84 -0.09
N GLY A 15 -5.64 -2.50 1.19
CA GLY A 15 -6.23 -3.45 2.12
C GLY A 15 -7.58 -3.98 1.63
N GLU A 16 -8.48 -3.11 1.17
CA GLU A 16 -9.79 -3.51 0.61
C GLU A 16 -9.62 -4.38 -0.66
N ALA A 17 -8.68 -4.03 -1.54
CA ALA A 17 -8.40 -4.82 -2.73
C ALA A 17 -7.91 -6.23 -2.39
N LEU A 18 -7.04 -6.35 -1.39
CA LEU A 18 -6.54 -7.63 -0.91
C LEU A 18 -7.60 -8.45 -0.17
N VAL A 19 -8.49 -7.82 0.61
CA VAL A 19 -9.65 -8.50 1.20
C VAL A 19 -10.49 -9.17 0.12
N ASN A 20 -10.87 -8.44 -0.93
CA ASN A 20 -11.64 -8.99 -2.04
C ASN A 20 -10.89 -10.12 -2.75
N TYR A 21 -9.61 -9.93 -3.05
CA TYR A 21 -8.77 -10.95 -3.67
C TYR A 21 -8.77 -12.27 -2.88
N PHE A 22 -8.57 -12.23 -1.58
CA PHE A 22 -8.51 -13.44 -0.77
C PHE A 22 -9.88 -14.11 -0.59
N ILE A 23 -10.95 -13.33 -0.52
CA ILE A 23 -12.32 -13.87 -0.50
C ILE A 23 -12.64 -14.61 -1.81
N GLU A 24 -12.31 -14.00 -2.95
CA GLU A 24 -12.47 -14.61 -4.28
C GLU A 24 -11.61 -15.87 -4.46
N ASN A 25 -10.51 -15.99 -3.72
CA ASN A 25 -9.64 -17.17 -3.69
C ASN A 25 -9.91 -18.10 -2.49
N ASP A 26 -11.15 -18.14 -2.01
CA ASP A 26 -11.67 -19.08 -1.02
C ASP A 26 -10.95 -19.07 0.35
N ALA A 27 -10.44 -17.92 0.78
CA ALA A 27 -9.84 -17.73 2.10
C ALA A 27 -10.86 -17.20 3.12
N ILE A 28 -10.53 -17.34 4.41
CA ILE A 28 -11.18 -16.63 5.52
C ILE A 28 -10.31 -15.42 5.85
N VAL A 29 -10.89 -14.23 5.80
CA VAL A 29 -10.17 -12.98 6.00
C VAL A 29 -10.54 -12.32 7.32
N TYR A 30 -9.52 -12.01 8.13
CA TYR A 30 -9.62 -11.21 9.35
C TYR A 30 -9.10 -9.81 9.05
N GLY A 31 -9.99 -8.82 9.02
CA GLY A 31 -9.67 -7.46 8.60
C GLY A 31 -9.51 -6.51 9.79
N VAL A 32 -8.29 -6.11 10.11
CA VAL A 32 -7.98 -5.19 11.22
C VAL A 32 -7.90 -3.75 10.70
N ASP A 33 -8.71 -2.87 11.28
CA ASP A 33 -8.62 -1.43 11.08
C ASP A 33 -9.25 -0.68 12.27
N TYR A 34 -8.75 0.50 12.58
CA TYR A 34 -9.35 1.36 13.62
C TYR A 34 -10.47 2.25 13.08
N GLN A 35 -10.67 2.31 11.76
CA GLN A 35 -11.71 3.10 11.10
C GLN A 35 -13.06 2.38 11.17
N GLU A 36 -13.69 2.41 12.33
CA GLU A 36 -14.89 1.64 12.67
C GLU A 36 -16.02 1.80 11.64
N THR A 37 -16.31 3.03 11.19
CA THR A 37 -17.40 3.30 10.23
C THR A 37 -17.14 2.62 8.88
N GLN A 38 -15.93 2.74 8.33
CA GLN A 38 -15.56 2.11 7.06
C GLN A 38 -15.55 0.59 7.18
N LEU A 39 -15.05 0.07 8.31
CA LEU A 39 -15.04 -1.36 8.58
C LEU A 39 -16.47 -1.93 8.70
N ALA A 40 -17.38 -1.21 9.33
CA ALA A 40 -18.79 -1.58 9.40
C ALA A 40 -19.47 -1.58 8.01
N MET A 41 -19.10 -0.64 7.14
CA MET A 41 -19.58 -0.63 5.75
C MET A 41 -19.06 -1.83 4.95
N MET A 42 -17.79 -2.22 5.13
CA MET A 42 -17.23 -3.43 4.53
C MET A 42 -17.97 -4.67 5.01
N ASN A 43 -18.21 -4.80 6.32
CA ASN A 43 -18.90 -5.92 6.91
C ASN A 43 -20.35 -6.12 6.38
N LYS A 44 -21.04 -5.02 6.04
CA LYS A 44 -22.37 -5.10 5.42
C LYS A 44 -22.37 -5.61 3.97
N ARG A 45 -21.25 -5.49 3.25
CA ARG A 45 -21.12 -5.89 1.85
C ARG A 45 -20.57 -7.30 1.68
N LEU A 46 -19.83 -7.79 2.65
CA LEU A 46 -19.12 -9.06 2.59
C LEU A 46 -19.85 -10.14 3.38
N ASP A 47 -19.64 -11.40 2.98
CA ASP A 47 -20.24 -12.55 3.66
C ASP A 47 -19.59 -12.74 5.05
N ALA A 48 -20.41 -12.71 6.10
CA ALA A 48 -19.96 -12.86 7.49
C ALA A 48 -19.37 -14.24 7.82
N SER A 49 -19.50 -15.22 6.93
CA SER A 49 -18.88 -16.55 7.11
C SER A 49 -17.42 -16.60 6.66
N ILE A 50 -16.95 -15.59 5.91
CA ILE A 50 -15.60 -15.54 5.33
C ILE A 50 -14.86 -14.23 5.60
N PHE A 51 -15.55 -13.18 6.07
CA PHE A 51 -14.94 -11.91 6.46
C PHE A 51 -15.25 -11.59 7.92
N TYR A 52 -14.21 -11.41 8.72
CA TYR A 52 -14.29 -11.07 10.15
C TYR A 52 -13.68 -9.68 10.38
N PRO A 53 -14.50 -8.63 10.56
CA PRO A 53 -14.00 -7.29 10.86
C PRO A 53 -13.45 -7.22 12.28
N VAL A 54 -12.30 -6.62 12.45
CA VAL A 54 -11.62 -6.45 13.74
C VAL A 54 -11.38 -4.95 13.98
N PRO A 55 -12.27 -4.25 14.70
CA PRO A 55 -12.20 -2.81 14.93
C PRO A 55 -11.18 -2.48 16.04
N MET A 56 -9.89 -2.63 15.72
CA MET A 56 -8.79 -2.45 16.69
C MET A 56 -7.64 -1.65 16.07
N ASP A 57 -6.95 -0.88 16.91
CA ASP A 57 -5.61 -0.40 16.57
C ASP A 57 -4.64 -1.60 16.60
N PHE A 58 -3.90 -1.82 15.53
CA PHE A 58 -2.96 -2.95 15.43
C PHE A 58 -1.89 -2.93 16.53
N THR A 59 -1.64 -1.75 17.14
CA THR A 59 -0.66 -1.60 18.22
C THR A 59 -1.18 -1.98 19.59
N SER A 60 -2.49 -2.28 19.72
CA SER A 60 -3.10 -2.64 20.99
C SER A 60 -2.77 -4.07 21.44
N GLN A 61 -2.70 -4.29 22.75
CA GLN A 61 -2.51 -5.63 23.30
C GLN A 61 -3.66 -6.57 22.93
N ASP A 62 -4.88 -6.05 22.85
CA ASP A 62 -6.06 -6.84 22.45
C ASP A 62 -5.94 -7.36 21.02
N CYS A 63 -5.37 -6.55 20.10
CA CYS A 63 -5.10 -6.99 18.73
C CYS A 63 -4.06 -8.11 18.71
N LEU A 64 -2.98 -8.00 19.49
CA LEU A 64 -1.96 -9.06 19.60
C LEU A 64 -2.57 -10.36 20.16
N ASN A 65 -3.35 -10.30 21.23
CA ASN A 65 -4.03 -11.45 21.81
C ASN A 65 -4.99 -12.11 20.79
N TYR A 66 -5.67 -11.29 20.00
CA TYR A 66 -6.57 -11.77 18.95
C TYR A 66 -5.81 -12.51 17.84
N ILE A 67 -4.66 -11.98 17.41
CA ILE A 67 -3.80 -12.62 16.40
C ILE A 67 -3.24 -13.95 16.92
N GLU A 68 -2.78 -13.99 18.17
CA GLU A 68 -2.32 -15.21 18.81
C GLU A 68 -3.40 -16.30 18.84
N ALA A 69 -4.65 -15.93 19.14
CA ALA A 69 -5.78 -16.85 19.15
C ALA A 69 -6.15 -17.37 17.75
N ILE A 70 -6.05 -16.53 16.72
CA ILE A 70 -6.37 -16.91 15.33
C ILE A 70 -5.29 -17.80 14.73
N GLN A 71 -4.02 -17.52 15.00
CA GLN A 71 -2.86 -18.14 14.34
C GLN A 71 -3.03 -18.16 12.81
N PRO A 72 -2.93 -17.00 12.14
CA PRO A 72 -3.18 -16.91 10.71
C PRO A 72 -2.13 -17.70 9.92
N ASP A 73 -2.55 -18.25 8.78
CA ASP A 73 -1.63 -18.85 7.83
C ASP A 73 -0.82 -17.75 7.12
N ILE A 74 -1.47 -16.64 6.81
CA ILE A 74 -0.89 -15.49 6.11
C ILE A 74 -1.21 -14.22 6.89
N PHE A 75 -0.20 -13.39 7.10
CA PHE A 75 -0.34 -12.08 7.69
C PHE A 75 0.14 -10.98 6.75
N ILE A 76 -0.71 -9.98 6.48
CA ILE A 76 -0.39 -8.85 5.61
C ILE A 76 -0.50 -7.55 6.42
N HIS A 77 0.62 -6.85 6.57
CA HIS A 77 0.66 -5.57 7.25
C HIS A 77 0.59 -4.42 6.26
N GLY A 78 -0.62 -3.86 6.10
CA GLY A 78 -0.90 -2.71 5.23
C GLY A 78 -1.21 -1.41 5.99
N ALA A 79 -1.39 -1.47 7.31
CA ALA A 79 -1.65 -0.28 8.13
C ALA A 79 -0.44 0.66 8.16
N SER A 80 -0.63 1.90 7.72
CA SER A 80 0.42 2.93 7.70
C SER A 80 -0.17 4.32 7.51
N LEU A 81 0.44 5.32 8.13
CA LEU A 81 0.21 6.72 7.81
C LEU A 81 0.97 7.05 6.52
N LYS A 82 0.28 7.49 5.45
CA LYS A 82 0.84 7.54 4.09
C LYS A 82 0.96 8.95 3.47
N MET A 83 0.48 9.98 4.15
CA MET A 83 0.50 11.34 3.59
C MET A 83 1.89 11.93 3.70
N THR A 84 2.62 11.99 2.58
CA THR A 84 4.03 12.37 2.53
C THR A 84 4.31 13.77 3.10
N ASN A 85 3.49 14.77 2.77
CA ASN A 85 3.61 16.11 3.33
C ASN A 85 3.46 16.13 4.87
N PHE A 86 2.47 15.43 5.41
CA PHE A 86 2.32 15.32 6.87
C PHE A 86 3.45 14.51 7.51
N CYS A 87 3.99 13.52 6.79
CA CYS A 87 5.16 12.78 7.25
C CYS A 87 6.39 13.69 7.43
N GLU A 88 6.55 14.69 6.56
CA GLU A 88 7.62 15.71 6.70
C GLU A 88 7.35 16.69 7.86
N ASP A 89 6.10 17.11 8.03
CA ASP A 89 5.73 18.12 9.04
C ASP A 89 5.62 17.52 10.46
N PHE A 90 5.20 16.27 10.58
CA PHE A 90 5.03 15.54 11.84
C PHE A 90 5.92 14.29 11.90
N ALA A 91 7.19 14.45 11.54
CA ALA A 91 8.11 13.34 11.31
C ALA A 91 8.25 12.37 12.50
N GLU A 92 8.32 12.87 13.74
CA GLU A 92 8.42 12.03 14.94
C GLU A 92 7.18 11.20 15.20
N TYR A 93 5.99 11.77 14.99
CA TYR A 93 4.73 11.05 15.14
C TYR A 93 4.60 9.94 14.10
N TYR A 94 4.88 10.25 12.83
CA TYR A 94 4.86 9.28 11.75
C TYR A 94 5.90 8.17 11.97
N TYR A 95 7.12 8.55 12.37
CA TYR A 95 8.17 7.58 12.69
C TYR A 95 7.76 6.65 13.84
N SER A 96 7.14 7.19 14.90
CA SER A 96 6.63 6.39 16.00
C SER A 96 5.63 5.33 15.52
N LYS A 97 4.66 5.72 14.68
CA LYS A 97 3.62 4.82 14.16
C LYS A 97 4.14 3.87 13.09
N ASN A 98 4.75 4.42 12.04
CA ASN A 98 5.14 3.66 10.86
C ASN A 98 6.38 2.79 11.08
N VAL A 99 7.25 3.13 12.04
CA VAL A 99 8.50 2.42 12.27
C VAL A 99 8.53 1.73 13.62
N LYS A 100 8.53 2.51 14.72
CA LYS A 100 8.75 1.93 16.07
C LYS A 100 7.67 0.91 16.42
N GLN A 101 6.39 1.32 16.34
CA GLN A 101 5.27 0.45 16.68
C GLN A 101 5.12 -0.70 15.67
N THR A 102 5.32 -0.44 14.38
CA THR A 102 5.30 -1.48 13.34
C THR A 102 6.37 -2.55 13.59
N LYS A 103 7.60 -2.17 13.93
CA LYS A 103 8.67 -3.14 14.24
C LYS A 103 8.33 -4.01 15.44
N VAL A 104 7.88 -3.40 16.54
CA VAL A 104 7.45 -4.13 17.74
C VAL A 104 6.33 -5.10 17.37
N PHE A 105 5.31 -4.62 16.69
CA PHE A 105 4.17 -5.42 16.30
C PHE A 105 4.57 -6.61 15.41
N LEU A 106 5.32 -6.38 14.33
CA LEU A 106 5.76 -7.44 13.42
C LEU A 106 6.63 -8.49 14.13
N GLY A 107 7.53 -8.06 15.00
CA GLY A 107 8.35 -8.98 15.81
C GLY A 107 7.51 -9.82 16.77
N THR A 108 6.46 -9.23 17.36
CA THR A 108 5.58 -9.93 18.32
C THR A 108 4.64 -10.92 17.62
N VAL A 109 4.12 -10.59 16.43
CA VAL A 109 3.19 -11.48 15.71
C VAL A 109 3.88 -12.62 14.95
N LEU A 110 5.17 -12.50 14.68
CA LEU A 110 5.93 -13.49 13.89
C LEU A 110 5.76 -14.95 14.37
N PRO A 111 5.82 -15.26 15.68
CA PRO A 111 5.65 -16.65 16.15
C PRO A 111 4.25 -17.25 15.92
N PHE A 112 3.25 -16.42 15.64
CA PHE A 112 1.87 -16.85 15.47
C PHE A 112 1.48 -17.05 13.99
N VAL A 113 2.35 -16.68 13.04
CA VAL A 113 2.09 -16.76 11.59
C VAL A 113 2.73 -18.02 11.03
N LYS A 114 1.94 -18.85 10.33
CA LYS A 114 2.41 -20.19 9.91
C LYS A 114 3.19 -20.21 8.61
N GLU A 115 2.81 -19.39 7.61
CA GLU A 115 3.36 -19.54 6.27
C GLU A 115 4.06 -18.28 5.76
N ARG A 116 3.45 -17.10 5.95
CA ARG A 116 3.90 -15.89 5.28
C ARG A 116 3.53 -14.61 6.00
N ILE A 117 4.51 -13.73 6.18
CA ILE A 117 4.32 -12.32 6.56
C ILE A 117 4.64 -11.47 5.34
N ILE A 118 3.72 -10.58 4.94
CA ILE A 118 3.92 -9.62 3.85
C ILE A 118 3.74 -8.20 4.39
N PHE A 119 4.79 -7.40 4.31
CA PHE A 119 4.75 -5.98 4.60
C PHE A 119 4.47 -5.19 3.33
N ILE A 120 3.43 -4.39 3.35
CA ILE A 120 3.08 -3.47 2.26
C ILE A 120 4.00 -2.25 2.35
N SER A 121 5.02 -2.26 1.51
CA SER A 121 5.99 -1.17 1.37
C SER A 121 5.56 -0.18 0.27
N SER A 122 6.49 0.53 -0.32
CA SER A 122 6.29 1.50 -1.38
C SER A 122 7.53 1.53 -2.27
N ASP A 123 7.36 1.88 -3.53
CA ASP A 123 8.44 2.24 -4.45
C ASP A 123 9.31 3.38 -3.89
N GLU A 124 8.75 4.30 -3.12
CA GLU A 124 9.50 5.36 -2.43
C GLU A 124 10.57 4.84 -1.43
N ALA A 125 10.51 3.56 -1.03
CA ALA A 125 11.58 2.92 -0.26
C ALA A 125 12.84 2.63 -1.08
N TYR A 126 12.77 2.67 -2.41
CA TYR A 126 13.93 2.58 -3.28
C TYR A 126 14.58 3.96 -3.44
N LYS A 127 15.84 4.12 -3.06
CA LYS A 127 16.54 5.42 -3.03
C LYS A 127 15.69 6.53 -2.38
N PRO A 128 15.32 6.40 -1.10
CA PRO A 128 14.34 7.25 -0.46
C PRO A 128 14.84 8.69 -0.33
N HIS A 129 14.05 9.65 -0.80
CA HIS A 129 14.33 11.08 -0.75
C HIS A 129 13.50 11.83 0.32
N ASN A 130 12.38 11.25 0.75
CA ASN A 130 11.49 11.82 1.77
C ASN A 130 11.40 10.93 3.02
N GLN A 131 10.77 11.44 4.08
CA GLN A 131 10.63 10.72 5.35
C GLN A 131 9.80 9.44 5.21
N PHE A 132 8.75 9.44 4.38
CA PHE A 132 7.91 8.27 4.19
C PHE A 132 8.70 7.10 3.58
N GLY A 133 9.43 7.35 2.49
CA GLY A 133 10.29 6.33 1.87
C GLY A 133 11.37 5.80 2.82
N LYS A 134 12.03 6.70 3.60
CA LYS A 134 13.01 6.30 4.62
C LYS A 134 12.40 5.39 5.68
N GLN A 135 11.20 5.71 6.15
CA GLN A 135 10.48 4.90 7.15
C GLN A 135 10.13 3.52 6.59
N LYS A 136 9.67 3.43 5.34
CA LYS A 136 9.40 2.14 4.69
C LYS A 136 10.67 1.30 4.55
N LEU A 137 11.75 1.89 4.05
CA LEU A 137 13.06 1.20 3.95
C LEU A 137 13.56 0.68 5.30
N GLU A 138 13.38 1.45 6.37
CA GLU A 138 13.84 1.04 7.71
C GLU A 138 13.07 -0.18 8.24
N VAL A 139 11.77 -0.29 7.94
CA VAL A 139 10.98 -1.50 8.28
C VAL A 139 11.39 -2.69 7.41
N GLU A 140 11.66 -2.49 6.12
CA GLU A 140 12.20 -3.56 5.26
C GLU A 140 13.52 -4.12 5.78
N GLN A 141 14.45 -3.25 6.20
CA GLN A 141 15.73 -3.66 6.78
C GLN A 141 15.54 -4.44 8.08
N TYR A 142 14.59 -4.02 8.92
CA TYR A 142 14.24 -4.75 10.13
C TYR A 142 13.71 -6.15 9.81
N LEU A 143 12.81 -6.27 8.84
CA LEU A 143 12.24 -7.55 8.41
C LEU A 143 13.30 -8.47 7.80
N LYS A 144 14.25 -7.94 7.05
CA LYS A 144 15.41 -8.70 6.58
C LYS A 144 16.21 -9.30 7.74
N ASN A 145 16.49 -8.50 8.78
CA ASN A 145 17.21 -8.99 9.97
C ASN A 145 16.40 -10.02 10.76
N LEU A 146 15.06 -9.94 10.76
CA LEU A 146 14.20 -10.97 11.35
C LEU A 146 14.26 -12.27 10.54
N ASN A 147 14.25 -12.18 9.23
CA ASN A 147 14.33 -13.33 8.35
C ASN A 147 15.62 -14.14 8.54
N ASP A 148 16.76 -13.47 8.76
CA ASP A 148 18.04 -14.12 8.99
C ASP A 148 18.04 -15.02 10.26
N LYS A 149 17.07 -14.79 11.16
CA LYS A 149 16.88 -15.50 12.42
C LYS A 149 15.70 -16.48 12.42
N ASN A 150 14.85 -16.42 11.41
CA ASN A 150 13.62 -17.20 11.32
C ASN A 150 13.59 -17.97 10.00
N GLN A 151 13.30 -19.28 10.09
CA GLN A 151 13.17 -20.17 8.93
C GLN A 151 11.79 -20.84 8.82
N GLU A 152 10.85 -20.46 9.69
CA GLU A 152 9.55 -21.12 9.80
C GLU A 152 8.49 -20.56 8.83
N CYS A 153 8.55 -19.26 8.53
CA CYS A 153 7.66 -18.63 7.57
C CYS A 153 8.41 -17.68 6.63
N PHE A 154 7.84 -17.38 5.47
CA PHE A 154 8.40 -16.38 4.55
C PHE A 154 8.13 -14.98 5.06
N ILE A 155 9.18 -14.16 5.14
CA ILE A 155 9.08 -12.73 5.49
C ILE A 155 9.37 -11.92 4.24
N GLN A 156 8.36 -11.21 3.75
CA GLN A 156 8.38 -10.51 2.46
C GLN A 156 8.00 -9.04 2.62
N SER A 157 8.68 -8.18 1.91
CA SER A 157 8.29 -6.77 1.73
C SER A 157 7.94 -6.54 0.27
N LEU A 158 6.79 -5.94 0.00
CA LEU A 158 6.31 -5.69 -1.35
C LEU A 158 6.25 -4.19 -1.62
N ARG A 159 7.05 -3.73 -2.57
CA ARG A 159 7.02 -2.38 -3.12
C ARG A 159 6.15 -2.35 -4.37
N PHE A 160 5.44 -1.26 -4.59
CA PHE A 160 4.64 -1.06 -5.80
C PHE A 160 4.49 0.43 -6.10
N PRO A 161 4.19 0.79 -7.36
CA PRO A 161 4.01 2.17 -7.80
C PRO A 161 2.80 2.85 -7.17
N PHE A 162 2.70 4.15 -7.35
CA PHE A 162 1.53 4.95 -6.98
C PHE A 162 0.25 4.39 -7.62
N VAL A 163 -0.74 4.04 -6.81
CA VAL A 163 -2.05 3.58 -7.29
C VAL A 163 -2.97 4.80 -7.50
N ILE A 164 -3.32 5.06 -8.76
CA ILE A 164 -4.03 6.30 -9.17
C ILE A 164 -5.34 6.48 -8.41
N GLU A 165 -6.17 5.44 -8.32
CA GLU A 165 -7.48 5.50 -7.67
C GLU A 165 -7.40 5.32 -6.15
N SER A 166 -6.22 5.50 -5.53
CA SER A 166 -6.11 5.32 -4.08
C SER A 166 -6.75 6.47 -3.29
N ASN A 167 -7.33 6.14 -2.13
CA ASN A 167 -7.97 7.10 -1.24
C ASN A 167 -7.03 8.28 -0.92
N GLY A 168 -7.53 9.51 -1.17
CA GLY A 168 -6.75 10.74 -0.98
C GLY A 168 -5.70 11.01 -2.06
N SER A 169 -5.67 10.24 -3.15
CA SER A 169 -4.78 10.50 -4.29
C SER A 169 -5.11 11.80 -5.00
N VAL A 170 -4.14 12.32 -5.73
CA VAL A 170 -4.30 13.49 -6.59
C VAL A 170 -5.44 13.32 -7.61
N TYR A 171 -5.67 12.09 -8.08
CA TYR A 171 -6.79 11.76 -8.97
C TYR A 171 -8.14 12.14 -8.35
N HIS A 172 -8.41 11.69 -7.11
CA HIS A 172 -9.68 12.00 -6.45
C HIS A 172 -9.83 13.47 -6.12
N VAL A 173 -8.74 14.15 -5.78
CA VAL A 173 -8.75 15.60 -5.54
C VAL A 173 -9.10 16.34 -6.83
N PHE A 174 -8.43 16.03 -7.93
CA PHE A 174 -8.66 16.66 -9.22
C PHE A 174 -10.02 16.33 -9.81
N ASP A 175 -10.47 15.07 -9.72
CA ASP A 175 -11.80 14.66 -10.18
C ASP A 175 -12.92 15.43 -9.45
N LYS A 176 -12.81 15.55 -8.14
CA LYS A 176 -13.75 16.31 -7.33
C LYS A 176 -13.75 17.80 -7.71
N LEU A 177 -12.57 18.42 -7.73
CA LEU A 177 -12.45 19.86 -8.00
C LEU A 177 -12.90 20.21 -9.42
N SER A 178 -12.56 19.36 -10.41
CA SER A 178 -13.01 19.59 -11.79
C SER A 178 -14.54 19.50 -11.92
N LYS A 179 -15.19 18.55 -11.27
CA LYS A 179 -16.67 18.47 -11.24
C LYS A 179 -17.32 19.69 -10.60
N GLU A 180 -16.64 20.32 -9.65
CA GLU A 180 -17.07 21.54 -8.98
C GLU A 180 -16.66 22.82 -9.73
N ASN A 181 -15.99 22.74 -10.88
CA ASN A 181 -15.39 23.84 -11.64
C ASN A 181 -14.44 24.71 -10.78
N LYS A 182 -13.77 24.11 -9.81
CA LYS A 182 -12.76 24.76 -8.96
C LYS A 182 -11.36 24.59 -9.53
N PRO A 183 -10.41 25.50 -9.21
CA PRO A 183 -9.02 25.35 -9.63
C PRO A 183 -8.40 24.02 -9.15
N LEU A 184 -7.56 23.41 -10.01
CA LEU A 184 -6.81 22.21 -9.70
C LEU A 184 -5.40 22.61 -9.23
N PRO A 185 -5.05 22.38 -7.94
CA PRO A 185 -3.74 22.76 -7.42
C PRO A 185 -2.66 21.79 -7.88
N LEU A 186 -1.78 22.21 -8.76
CA LEU A 186 -0.63 21.46 -9.25
C LEU A 186 0.65 21.97 -8.57
N THR A 187 1.43 21.09 -7.98
CA THR A 187 2.64 21.50 -7.27
C THR A 187 3.75 21.94 -8.21
N ASP A 188 3.94 21.25 -9.34
CA ASP A 188 4.85 21.65 -10.42
C ASP A 188 4.40 20.96 -11.73
N GLU A 189 4.53 21.63 -12.87
CA GLU A 189 4.11 21.09 -14.18
C GLU A 189 4.96 19.91 -14.66
N ARG A 190 6.17 19.77 -14.12
CA ARG A 190 7.15 18.74 -14.50
C ARG A 190 6.99 17.44 -13.73
N ILE A 191 6.13 17.42 -12.68
CA ILE A 191 6.00 16.23 -11.85
C ILE A 191 5.48 15.05 -12.65
N THR A 192 6.24 13.97 -12.59
CA THR A 192 5.85 12.65 -13.07
C THR A 192 5.89 11.63 -11.95
N LYS A 193 5.03 10.63 -12.03
CA LYS A 193 4.97 9.48 -11.12
C LYS A 193 4.91 8.20 -11.91
N LEU A 194 5.59 7.16 -11.43
CA LEU A 194 5.29 5.82 -11.88
C LEU A 194 3.94 5.43 -11.24
N ALA A 195 2.93 5.22 -12.07
CA ALA A 195 1.56 5.03 -11.61
C ALA A 195 0.94 3.74 -12.16
N THR A 196 0.12 3.10 -11.36
CA THR A 196 -0.61 1.89 -11.73
C THR A 196 -2.10 2.02 -11.41
N ARG A 197 -2.94 1.21 -12.03
CA ARG A 197 -4.35 1.08 -11.67
C ARG A 197 -4.52 -0.01 -10.61
N LYS A 198 -5.61 0.06 -9.85
CA LYS A 198 -5.95 -0.94 -8.83
C LYS A 198 -6.05 -2.36 -9.43
N ALA A 199 -6.62 -2.49 -10.63
CA ALA A 199 -6.72 -3.79 -11.32
C ALA A 199 -5.34 -4.36 -11.68
N ASP A 200 -4.43 -3.52 -12.15
CA ASP A 200 -3.06 -3.92 -12.51
C ASP A 200 -2.27 -4.30 -11.26
N PHE A 201 -2.46 -3.56 -10.16
CA PHE A 201 -1.91 -3.94 -8.86
C PHE A 201 -2.35 -5.35 -8.45
N ILE A 202 -3.63 -5.69 -8.57
CA ILE A 202 -4.14 -7.03 -8.21
C ILE A 202 -3.56 -8.11 -9.11
N ARG A 203 -3.36 -7.85 -10.41
CA ARG A 203 -2.67 -8.82 -11.30
C ARG A 203 -1.22 -9.06 -10.86
N GLY A 204 -0.46 -7.99 -10.62
CA GLY A 204 0.91 -8.12 -10.12
C GLY A 204 0.99 -8.75 -8.74
N TRP A 205 0.01 -8.47 -7.87
CA TRP A 205 -0.14 -9.15 -6.58
C TRP A 205 -0.37 -10.65 -6.73
N ASP A 206 -1.26 -11.08 -7.63
CA ASP A 206 -1.56 -12.49 -7.89
C ASP A 206 -0.32 -13.25 -8.34
N ASP A 207 0.45 -12.69 -9.27
CA ASP A 207 1.72 -13.26 -9.71
C ASP A 207 2.74 -13.34 -8.57
N PHE A 208 2.93 -12.26 -7.83
CA PHE A 208 3.82 -12.25 -6.66
C PHE A 208 3.39 -13.31 -5.64
N TYR A 209 2.11 -13.33 -5.27
CA TYR A 209 1.61 -14.20 -4.23
C TYR A 209 1.74 -15.69 -4.60
N LYS A 210 1.49 -16.05 -5.85
CA LYS A 210 1.54 -17.43 -6.33
C LYS A 210 2.95 -17.96 -6.60
N HIS A 211 3.86 -17.12 -7.08
CA HIS A 211 5.13 -17.59 -7.60
C HIS A 211 6.33 -17.25 -6.71
N VAL A 212 6.22 -16.25 -5.82
CA VAL A 212 7.33 -15.90 -4.92
C VAL A 212 7.21 -16.66 -3.60
N LEU A 213 7.97 -17.74 -3.45
CA LEU A 213 7.94 -18.65 -2.31
C LEU A 213 9.24 -18.59 -1.49
N TYR A 214 9.79 -17.39 -1.29
CA TYR A 214 10.96 -17.14 -0.44
C TYR A 214 10.92 -15.73 0.14
N SER A 215 11.68 -15.53 1.21
CA SER A 215 11.77 -14.24 1.89
C SER A 215 12.56 -13.22 1.09
N GLY A 216 12.22 -11.93 1.21
CA GLY A 216 12.95 -10.86 0.55
C GLY A 216 12.16 -9.58 0.35
N VAL A 217 12.77 -8.64 -0.36
CA VAL A 217 12.14 -7.39 -0.80
C VAL A 217 11.87 -7.48 -2.29
N TYR A 218 10.62 -7.29 -2.67
CA TYR A 218 10.13 -7.41 -4.04
C TYR A 218 9.51 -6.10 -4.50
N THR A 219 9.63 -5.81 -5.78
CA THR A 219 9.00 -4.65 -6.40
C THR A 219 8.11 -5.11 -7.55
N LEU A 220 6.84 -4.70 -7.51
CA LEU A 220 5.96 -4.89 -8.66
C LEU A 220 6.33 -3.85 -9.73
N THR A 221 6.85 -4.31 -10.85
CA THR A 221 7.23 -3.47 -12.00
C THR A 221 6.04 -3.27 -12.95
N ILE A 222 4.92 -2.87 -12.38
CA ILE A 222 3.66 -2.61 -13.07
C ILE A 222 3.42 -1.10 -13.12
N GLY A 223 2.88 -0.60 -14.22
CA GLY A 223 2.50 0.81 -14.32
C GLY A 223 3.21 1.55 -15.45
N LYS A 224 2.85 2.81 -15.58
CA LYS A 224 3.38 3.74 -16.60
C LYS A 224 3.76 5.06 -15.95
N VAL A 225 4.70 5.76 -16.57
CA VAL A 225 5.01 7.13 -16.16
C VAL A 225 3.81 8.03 -16.47
N LEU A 226 3.29 8.68 -15.44
CA LEU A 226 2.15 9.58 -15.50
C LEU A 226 2.60 11.01 -15.20
N SER A 227 2.35 11.93 -16.13
CA SER A 227 2.42 13.37 -15.85
C SER A 227 1.21 13.77 -15.01
N ILE A 228 1.44 14.41 -13.86
CA ILE A 228 0.35 14.90 -13.01
C ILE A 228 -0.41 16.05 -13.67
N LYS A 229 0.29 16.86 -14.51
CA LYS A 229 -0.35 17.88 -15.35
C LYS A 229 -1.28 17.25 -16.39
N ALA A 230 -0.83 16.23 -17.12
CA ALA A 230 -1.65 15.54 -18.09
C ALA A 230 -2.90 14.90 -17.47
N LEU A 231 -2.76 14.33 -16.25
CA LEU A 231 -3.89 13.82 -15.48
C LEU A 231 -4.91 14.92 -15.16
N ALA A 232 -4.45 16.12 -14.79
CA ALA A 232 -5.33 17.26 -14.52
C ALA A 232 -6.09 17.69 -15.78
N GLU A 233 -5.38 17.80 -16.91
CA GLU A 233 -5.95 18.15 -18.22
C GLU A 233 -7.01 17.13 -18.67
N GLU A 234 -6.72 15.84 -18.56
CA GLU A 234 -7.65 14.74 -18.89
C GLU A 234 -8.94 14.79 -18.04
N LEU A 235 -8.80 15.07 -16.74
CA LEU A 235 -9.97 15.16 -15.85
C LEU A 235 -10.81 16.42 -16.10
N ILE A 236 -10.20 17.54 -16.48
CA ILE A 236 -10.91 18.75 -16.91
C ILE A 236 -11.73 18.44 -18.17
N GLU A 237 -11.13 17.79 -19.16
CA GLU A 237 -11.82 17.42 -20.41
C GLU A 237 -12.94 16.41 -20.15
N LYS A 238 -12.64 15.30 -19.43
CA LYS A 238 -13.59 14.25 -19.10
C LYS A 238 -14.83 14.76 -18.36
N ASN A 239 -14.64 15.70 -17.45
CA ASN A 239 -15.73 16.26 -16.64
C ASN A 239 -16.38 17.50 -17.32
N HIS A 240 -16.00 17.85 -18.56
CA HIS A 240 -16.44 19.06 -19.27
C HIS A 240 -16.31 20.33 -18.39
N SER A 241 -15.23 20.41 -17.65
CA SER A 241 -15.01 21.41 -16.61
C SER A 241 -14.43 22.71 -17.15
N LYS A 242 -14.79 23.83 -16.50
CA LYS A 242 -14.16 25.14 -16.70
C LYS A 242 -12.99 25.41 -15.75
N SER A 243 -12.57 24.42 -15.01
CA SER A 243 -11.45 24.52 -14.07
C SER A 243 -10.15 24.93 -14.76
N LYS A 244 -9.32 25.65 -14.01
CA LYS A 244 -7.97 25.99 -14.43
C LYS A 244 -6.96 25.25 -13.55
N ILE A 245 -5.80 24.94 -14.10
CA ILE A 245 -4.66 24.42 -13.33
C ILE A 245 -3.96 25.61 -12.68
N GLU A 246 -3.76 25.55 -11.37
CA GLU A 246 -3.00 26.54 -10.60
C GLU A 246 -1.71 25.91 -10.06
N VAL A 247 -0.56 26.43 -10.48
CA VAL A 247 0.74 25.98 -9.95
C VAL A 247 0.95 26.59 -8.58
N ILE A 248 1.00 25.74 -7.54
CA ILE A 248 1.11 26.15 -6.13
C ILE A 248 2.51 26.03 -5.52
N GLY A 249 3.48 25.48 -6.26
CA GLY A 249 4.86 25.22 -5.81
C GLY A 249 5.03 23.85 -5.16
N LEU A 250 6.27 23.34 -5.17
CA LEU A 250 6.64 22.06 -4.56
C LEU A 250 6.43 22.12 -3.04
N ARG A 251 5.89 21.04 -2.49
CA ARG A 251 5.79 20.84 -1.05
C ARG A 251 7.04 20.15 -0.52
N LYS A 252 7.25 20.23 0.77
CA LYS A 252 8.30 19.48 1.45
C LYS A 252 8.10 17.98 1.21
N GLY A 253 9.13 17.29 0.75
CA GLY A 253 9.09 15.87 0.41
C GLY A 253 8.66 15.54 -1.03
N ASP A 254 8.20 16.54 -1.81
CA ASP A 254 7.90 16.32 -3.23
C ASP A 254 9.19 16.22 -4.06
N THR A 255 9.14 15.40 -5.11
CA THR A 255 10.18 15.28 -6.14
C THR A 255 9.56 15.48 -7.52
N LEU A 256 10.36 15.97 -8.47
CA LEU A 256 9.91 16.14 -9.85
C LEU A 256 9.77 14.79 -10.57
N GLU A 257 10.66 13.86 -10.26
CA GLU A 257 10.71 12.53 -10.87
C GLU A 257 10.76 11.46 -9.78
N ASP A 258 10.13 10.34 -10.05
CA ASP A 258 10.17 9.19 -9.15
C ASP A 258 11.50 8.45 -9.32
N PRO A 259 12.29 8.23 -8.24
CA PRO A 259 13.56 7.53 -8.33
C PRO A 259 13.45 6.06 -8.77
N THR A 260 12.25 5.51 -8.79
CA THR A 260 11.98 4.14 -9.25
C THR A 260 11.89 4.00 -10.76
N MET A 261 12.03 5.08 -11.54
CA MET A 261 11.97 5.02 -13.02
C MET A 261 13.16 4.30 -13.67
N ASP A 262 14.22 3.97 -12.93
CA ASP A 262 15.33 3.16 -13.42
C ASP A 262 15.03 1.67 -13.29
N PHE A 263 14.26 1.13 -14.23
CA PHE A 263 13.85 -0.29 -14.27
C PHE A 263 15.01 -1.29 -14.42
N ASN A 264 16.21 -0.83 -14.72
CA ASN A 264 17.37 -1.71 -14.96
C ASN A 264 17.92 -2.37 -13.68
N HIS A 265 17.42 -2.01 -12.51
CA HIS A 265 17.91 -2.52 -11.21
C HIS A 265 16.90 -3.42 -10.47
N PHE A 266 15.76 -3.76 -11.06
CA PHE A 266 14.74 -4.57 -10.43
C PHE A 266 14.95 -6.05 -10.73
N ASN A 267 15.17 -6.84 -9.69
CA ASN A 267 15.32 -8.30 -9.80
C ASN A 267 14.02 -8.98 -10.29
N GLN A 268 14.09 -9.58 -11.45
CA GLN A 268 13.50 -10.85 -11.90
C GLN A 268 12.00 -11.18 -11.77
N ILE A 269 11.13 -10.36 -11.20
CA ILE A 269 9.68 -10.51 -11.45
C ILE A 269 9.29 -9.86 -12.80
N THR A 270 10.20 -9.13 -13.40
CA THR A 270 10.04 -8.35 -14.63
C THR A 270 9.70 -9.17 -15.86
N ASP A 271 10.19 -10.39 -15.97
CA ASP A 271 10.04 -11.17 -17.21
C ASP A 271 8.63 -11.77 -17.36
N LEU A 272 7.86 -11.88 -16.28
CA LEU A 272 6.48 -12.40 -16.31
C LEU A 272 5.40 -11.31 -16.51
N VAL A 273 5.73 -10.05 -16.28
CA VAL A 273 4.75 -8.94 -16.28
C VAL A 273 4.87 -8.03 -17.52
N SER A 274 6.01 -8.05 -18.22
CA SER A 274 6.25 -7.22 -19.43
C SER A 274 5.33 -7.56 -20.61
N GLU A 275 4.84 -8.80 -20.71
CA GLU A 275 3.95 -9.24 -21.81
C GLU A 275 2.48 -8.82 -21.64
N VAL A 276 2.09 -8.25 -20.51
CA VAL A 276 0.69 -7.92 -20.20
C VAL A 276 0.30 -6.49 -20.64
N PHE A 277 1.26 -5.69 -21.13
CA PHE A 277 1.05 -4.26 -21.47
C PHE A 277 1.17 -3.92 -22.97
N GLU A 278 1.19 -4.91 -23.84
CA GLU A 278 0.86 -4.75 -25.27
C GLU A 278 -0.66 -4.97 -25.49
#